data_d34427c39d1f601d2964c6ff0bbdb963
#
_entry.id   d34427c39d1f601d2964c6ff0bbdb963
#
_cell.length_a   1.000
_cell.length_b   1.000
_cell.length_c   1.000
_cell.angle_alpha   90.00
_cell.angle_beta   90.00
_cell.angle_gamma   90.00
#
_symmetry.space_group_name_H-M   'P 1'
#
loop_
_entity.id
_entity.type
_entity.pdbx_description
1 polymer ?
#
loop_
_entity_poly.entity_id
_entity_poly.type
_entity_poly.pdbx_seq_one_letter_code
_entity_poly.pdbx_strand_id
1 'polypeptide(L)'
;LIDATDIKSPLRKNLGKKNCETNEADRNEIVKMLLDFKETKKSKIFPNKEFGYYSVTVERPLRLVYENLDEIALPDLKNKGDGELLQRVVEAWKKNLGGHTVGDFALFLMLEQMKVKVPASKVKLVRQYLGKHNDKADVCFAKPTKRDSAVVTDPSLRDTEQVPLLYPGGIDAFMEKEVLPYAPDAFY
;
A
#
# COMPACT_ATOMS: atom_id res chain seq x y z
N LEU A 1 15.19 -22.23 17.70
CA LEU A 1 16.22 -21.30 17.23
C LEU A 1 17.53 -21.50 17.99
N ILE A 2 18.65 -21.45 17.27
CA ILE A 2 19.99 -21.52 17.87
C ILE A 2 20.76 -20.26 17.46
N ASP A 3 21.29 -19.54 18.43
CA ASP A 3 22.21 -18.44 18.18
C ASP A 3 23.64 -19.02 18.05
N ALA A 4 24.11 -19.11 16.82
CA ALA A 4 25.42 -19.61 16.45
C ALA A 4 26.44 -18.47 16.18
N THR A 5 26.13 -17.23 16.53
CA THR A 5 26.97 -16.06 16.20
C THR A 5 28.37 -16.20 16.72
N ASP A 6 28.55 -16.80 17.91
CA ASP A 6 29.86 -17.02 18.56
C ASP A 6 30.45 -18.41 18.30
N ILE A 7 29.73 -19.31 17.61
CA ILE A 7 30.20 -20.65 17.27
C ILE A 7 30.91 -20.59 15.92
N LYS A 8 32.17 -20.16 15.95
CA LYS A 8 33.03 -19.95 14.78
C LYS A 8 34.49 -20.03 15.15
N SER A 9 35.27 -20.49 14.22
CA SER A 9 36.71 -20.60 14.36
C SER A 9 37.45 -19.55 13.51
N PRO A 10 38.52 -18.92 14.00
CA PRO A 10 39.25 -17.94 13.21
C PRO A 10 39.96 -18.63 12.03
N LEU A 11 39.99 -17.99 10.90
CA LEU A 11 40.78 -18.43 9.76
C LEU A 11 42.25 -18.24 10.03
N ARG A 12 43.07 -19.20 9.62
CA ARG A 12 44.55 -19.11 9.68
C ARG A 12 45.08 -17.91 8.88
N LYS A 13 44.40 -17.53 7.80
CA LYS A 13 44.66 -16.36 6.96
C LYS A 13 43.35 -15.76 6.48
N ASN A 14 43.19 -14.46 6.62
CA ASN A 14 42.00 -13.78 6.17
C ASN A 14 41.81 -13.89 4.65
N LEU A 15 40.56 -14.12 4.20
CA LEU A 15 40.18 -14.14 2.81
C LEU A 15 39.33 -12.87 2.54
N GLY A 16 40.00 -11.78 2.22
CA GLY A 16 39.38 -10.48 2.11
C GLY A 16 38.75 -10.04 3.44
N LYS A 17 37.42 -9.79 3.45
CA LYS A 17 36.65 -9.43 4.67
C LYS A 17 36.30 -10.63 5.56
N LYS A 18 36.49 -11.87 5.09
CA LYS A 18 36.19 -13.08 5.85
C LYS A 18 37.37 -13.42 6.75
N ASN A 19 37.20 -13.40 8.07
CA ASN A 19 38.18 -13.67 9.09
C ASN A 19 37.92 -14.93 9.95
N CYS A 20 36.69 -15.49 9.78
CA CYS A 20 36.31 -16.70 10.52
C CYS A 20 35.48 -17.62 9.61
N GLU A 21 35.35 -18.87 10.03
CA GLU A 21 34.49 -19.89 9.39
C GLU A 21 33.93 -20.83 10.45
N THR A 22 32.91 -21.62 10.04
CA THR A 22 32.35 -22.70 10.84
C THR A 22 33.05 -23.99 10.44
N ASN A 23 33.96 -24.49 11.26
CA ASN A 23 34.66 -25.76 11.03
C ASN A 23 33.77 -26.96 11.42
N GLU A 24 34.32 -28.17 11.35
CA GLU A 24 33.57 -29.39 11.66
C GLU A 24 33.20 -29.47 13.15
N ALA A 25 34.05 -29.04 14.06
CA ALA A 25 33.76 -29.02 15.50
C ALA A 25 32.63 -28.00 15.81
N ASP A 26 32.68 -26.81 15.21
CA ASP A 26 31.63 -25.80 15.36
C ASP A 26 30.27 -26.31 14.85
N ARG A 27 30.27 -26.98 13.68
CA ARG A 27 29.03 -27.59 13.14
C ARG A 27 28.49 -28.69 14.05
N ASN A 28 29.35 -29.53 14.59
CA ASN A 28 28.97 -30.61 15.52
C ASN A 28 28.39 -30.05 16.82
N GLU A 29 28.90 -28.92 17.32
CA GLU A 29 28.33 -28.23 18.48
C GLU A 29 26.92 -27.73 18.18
N ILE A 30 26.68 -27.09 17.02
CA ILE A 30 25.35 -26.62 16.58
C ILE A 30 24.37 -27.80 16.45
N VAL A 31 24.83 -28.89 15.79
CA VAL A 31 24.02 -30.09 15.61
C VAL A 31 23.64 -30.73 16.97
N LYS A 32 24.60 -30.80 17.90
CA LYS A 32 24.34 -31.29 19.26
C LYS A 32 23.31 -30.45 19.98
N MET A 33 23.38 -29.10 19.92
CA MET A 33 22.39 -28.21 20.50
C MET A 33 20.97 -28.44 19.91
N LEU A 34 20.91 -28.71 18.59
CA LEU A 34 19.66 -29.03 17.92
C LEU A 34 19.04 -30.34 18.38
N LEU A 35 19.90 -31.38 18.48
CA LEU A 35 19.49 -32.74 18.88
C LEU A 35 19.11 -32.82 20.36
N ASP A 36 19.84 -32.12 21.23
CA ASP A 36 19.56 -32.07 22.65
C ASP A 36 18.17 -31.48 22.98
N PHE A 37 17.62 -30.69 22.06
CA PHE A 37 16.30 -30.04 22.15
C PHE A 37 16.03 -29.42 23.52
N LYS A 38 16.98 -28.60 24.00
CA LYS A 38 16.92 -27.92 25.31
C LYS A 38 17.08 -26.41 25.15
N GLU A 39 16.35 -25.68 25.98
CA GLU A 39 16.56 -24.24 26.10
C GLU A 39 17.84 -23.93 26.86
N THR A 40 18.66 -23.05 26.31
CA THR A 40 19.92 -22.58 26.87
C THR A 40 20.04 -21.07 26.63
N LYS A 41 21.16 -20.48 27.06
CA LYS A 41 21.44 -19.08 26.71
C LYS A 41 21.53 -18.83 25.19
N LYS A 42 21.89 -19.88 24.42
CA LYS A 42 22.08 -19.83 22.96
C LYS A 42 21.00 -20.53 22.16
N SER A 43 20.02 -21.16 22.82
CA SER A 43 18.93 -21.87 22.13
C SER A 43 17.58 -21.62 22.79
N LYS A 44 16.56 -21.35 21.96
CA LYS A 44 15.16 -21.22 22.37
C LYS A 44 14.28 -22.12 21.54
N ILE A 45 13.27 -22.71 22.20
CA ILE A 45 12.27 -23.57 21.59
C ILE A 45 10.99 -22.76 21.45
N PHE A 46 10.51 -22.65 20.22
CA PHE A 46 9.27 -21.95 19.90
C PHE A 46 8.27 -22.95 19.34
N PRO A 47 7.01 -22.92 19.75
CA PRO A 47 5.95 -23.67 19.08
C PRO A 47 5.75 -23.14 17.64
N ASN A 48 5.34 -24.03 16.73
CA ASN A 48 5.15 -23.65 15.32
C ASN A 48 4.19 -22.47 15.12
N LYS A 49 3.22 -22.30 16.01
CA LYS A 49 2.27 -21.18 15.97
C LYS A 49 2.94 -19.81 16.12
N GLU A 50 4.11 -19.71 16.75
CA GLU A 50 4.84 -18.45 16.90
C GLU A 50 5.53 -17.98 15.61
N PHE A 51 5.67 -18.87 14.63
CA PHE A 51 6.22 -18.54 13.30
C PHE A 51 5.14 -18.24 12.27
N GLY A 52 3.88 -18.53 12.61
CA GLY A 52 2.74 -18.28 11.73
C GLY A 52 2.24 -16.84 11.83
N TYR A 53 1.71 -16.34 10.74
CA TYR A 53 1.08 -15.03 10.66
C TYR A 53 -0.10 -15.04 9.68
N TYR A 54 -1.01 -14.10 9.88
CA TYR A 54 -2.00 -13.74 8.88
C TYR A 54 -1.42 -12.66 7.97
N SER A 55 -1.56 -12.82 6.67
CA SER A 55 -1.26 -11.77 5.69
C SER A 55 -2.52 -10.95 5.48
N VAL A 56 -2.56 -9.73 5.99
CA VAL A 56 -3.71 -8.84 5.93
C VAL A 56 -3.41 -7.72 4.95
N THR A 57 -4.27 -7.57 3.93
CA THR A 57 -4.14 -6.46 2.99
C THR A 57 -4.79 -5.22 3.58
N VAL A 58 -4.02 -4.15 3.69
CA VAL A 58 -4.46 -2.84 4.16
C VAL A 58 -4.70 -1.94 2.96
N GLU A 59 -5.91 -1.43 2.85
CA GLU A 59 -6.33 -0.53 1.79
C GLU A 59 -6.56 0.86 2.35
N ARG A 60 -6.27 1.90 1.54
CA ARG A 60 -6.62 3.28 1.86
C ARG A 60 -7.47 3.89 0.76
N PRO A 61 -8.37 4.83 1.09
CA PRO A 61 -9.25 5.44 0.10
C PRO A 61 -8.47 6.33 -0.87
N LEU A 62 -8.84 6.27 -2.15
CA LEU A 62 -8.37 7.20 -3.15
C LEU A 62 -8.96 8.59 -2.89
N ARG A 63 -8.10 9.62 -2.85
CA ARG A 63 -8.46 11.03 -2.64
C ARG A 63 -7.86 11.88 -3.74
N LEU A 64 -8.70 12.56 -4.49
CA LEU A 64 -8.27 13.35 -5.65
C LEU A 64 -8.85 14.76 -5.62
N VAL A 65 -8.04 15.69 -6.07
CA VAL A 65 -8.45 17.05 -6.45
C VAL A 65 -8.18 17.28 -7.93
N TYR A 66 -8.89 18.24 -8.49
CA TYR A 66 -8.75 18.69 -9.86
C TYR A 66 -8.44 20.19 -9.84
N GLU A 67 -7.23 20.52 -10.27
CA GLU A 67 -6.70 21.88 -10.26
C GLU A 67 -5.79 22.10 -11.46
N ASN A 68 -5.73 23.32 -11.98
CA ASN A 68 -4.88 23.72 -13.09
C ASN A 68 -5.00 22.81 -14.33
N LEU A 69 -6.24 22.36 -14.62
CA LEU A 69 -6.48 21.41 -15.70
C LEU A 69 -6.17 21.96 -17.08
N ASP A 70 -6.12 23.29 -17.24
CA ASP A 70 -5.74 23.99 -18.47
C ASP A 70 -4.23 23.92 -18.74
N GLU A 71 -3.42 23.66 -17.72
CA GLU A 71 -1.96 23.50 -17.85
C GLU A 71 -1.55 22.03 -18.09
N ILE A 72 -2.50 21.09 -17.96
CA ILE A 72 -2.21 19.67 -18.13
C ILE A 72 -2.00 19.37 -19.62
N ALA A 73 -0.82 18.91 -19.98
CA ALA A 73 -0.57 18.33 -21.29
C ALA A 73 -1.33 17.00 -21.41
N LEU A 74 -2.44 17.01 -22.15
CA LEU A 74 -3.20 15.78 -22.39
C LEU A 74 -2.34 14.83 -23.24
N PRO A 75 -2.22 13.55 -22.85
CA PRO A 75 -1.42 12.60 -23.60
C PRO A 75 -2.07 12.28 -24.95
N ASP A 76 -1.22 11.96 -25.93
CA ASP A 76 -1.70 11.41 -27.20
C ASP A 76 -2.21 9.97 -26.98
N LEU A 77 -3.51 9.85 -26.79
CA LEU A 77 -4.16 8.57 -26.50
C LEU A 77 -4.44 7.84 -27.82
N LYS A 78 -4.11 6.54 -27.84
CA LYS A 78 -4.41 5.66 -29.01
C LYS A 78 -5.88 5.72 -29.43
N ASN A 79 -6.78 5.95 -28.49
CA ASN A 79 -8.20 6.13 -28.74
C ASN A 79 -8.54 7.63 -28.77
N LYS A 80 -8.81 8.16 -29.94
CA LYS A 80 -9.20 9.58 -30.14
C LYS A 80 -10.40 10.01 -29.27
N GLY A 81 -11.39 9.14 -29.09
CA GLY A 81 -12.56 9.44 -28.25
C GLY A 81 -12.22 9.64 -26.77
N ASP A 82 -11.13 9.06 -26.28
CA ASP A 82 -10.67 9.25 -24.91
C ASP A 82 -10.01 10.63 -24.73
N GLY A 83 -9.23 11.07 -25.70
CA GLY A 83 -8.67 12.42 -25.74
C GLY A 83 -9.77 13.48 -25.82
N GLU A 84 -10.73 13.32 -26.72
CA GLU A 84 -11.90 14.21 -26.84
C GLU A 84 -12.73 14.28 -25.55
N LEU A 85 -12.87 13.15 -24.84
CA LEU A 85 -13.56 13.14 -23.55
C LEU A 85 -12.81 13.98 -22.52
N LEU A 86 -11.49 13.80 -22.39
CA LEU A 86 -10.66 14.57 -21.45
C LEU A 86 -10.73 16.06 -21.76
N GLN A 87 -10.63 16.46 -23.03
CA GLN A 87 -10.78 17.86 -23.46
C GLN A 87 -12.14 18.43 -23.04
N ARG A 88 -13.24 17.74 -23.28
CA ARG A 88 -14.57 18.19 -22.87
C ARG A 88 -14.68 18.36 -21.34
N VAL A 89 -14.03 17.49 -20.56
CA VAL A 89 -13.99 17.63 -19.09
C VAL A 89 -13.21 18.88 -18.69
N VAL A 90 -12.05 19.12 -19.28
CA VAL A 90 -11.23 20.33 -19.03
C VAL A 90 -11.97 21.59 -19.39
N GLU A 91 -12.60 21.66 -20.57
CA GLU A 91 -13.40 22.80 -21.00
C GLU A 91 -14.58 23.08 -20.07
N ALA A 92 -15.29 22.02 -19.64
CA ALA A 92 -16.38 22.12 -18.69
C ALA A 92 -15.91 22.67 -17.33
N TRP A 93 -14.79 22.15 -16.82
CA TRP A 93 -14.17 22.62 -15.58
C TRP A 93 -13.78 24.11 -15.70
N LYS A 94 -13.08 24.50 -16.75
CA LYS A 94 -12.65 25.88 -16.99
C LYS A 94 -13.83 26.84 -17.05
N LYS A 95 -14.87 26.46 -17.78
CA LYS A 95 -16.07 27.32 -17.99
C LYS A 95 -16.86 27.55 -16.70
N ASN A 96 -16.96 26.54 -15.80
CA ASN A 96 -17.88 26.59 -14.66
C ASN A 96 -17.18 26.81 -13.33
N LEU A 97 -15.94 26.37 -13.20
CA LEU A 97 -15.20 26.43 -11.94
C LEU A 97 -14.09 27.48 -12.00
N GLY A 98 -13.88 28.13 -13.16
CA GLY A 98 -13.00 29.28 -13.27
C GLY A 98 -11.57 29.06 -12.76
N GLY A 99 -11.07 27.83 -12.81
CA GLY A 99 -9.74 27.49 -12.27
C GLY A 99 -9.73 27.07 -10.79
N HIS A 100 -10.87 27.03 -10.11
CA HIS A 100 -10.90 26.62 -8.70
C HIS A 100 -10.63 25.12 -8.53
N THR A 101 -9.89 24.78 -7.49
CA THR A 101 -9.64 23.39 -7.07
C THR A 101 -10.94 22.75 -6.56
N VAL A 102 -11.25 21.56 -7.05
CA VAL A 102 -12.43 20.79 -6.64
C VAL A 102 -12.11 19.32 -6.39
N GLY A 103 -12.84 18.68 -5.49
CA GLY A 103 -12.76 17.25 -5.25
C GLY A 103 -13.48 16.42 -6.30
N ASP A 104 -13.25 15.11 -6.29
CA ASP A 104 -13.79 14.14 -7.25
C ASP A 104 -15.34 14.20 -7.34
N PHE A 105 -16.01 14.15 -6.20
CA PHE A 105 -17.48 14.22 -6.16
C PHE A 105 -18.01 15.52 -6.80
N ALA A 106 -17.43 16.66 -6.47
CA ALA A 106 -17.88 17.97 -6.98
C ALA A 106 -17.65 18.09 -8.49
N LEU A 107 -16.53 17.61 -9.00
CA LEU A 107 -16.27 17.60 -10.46
C LEU A 107 -17.33 16.78 -11.18
N PHE A 108 -17.54 15.53 -10.78
CA PHE A 108 -18.49 14.66 -11.50
C PHE A 108 -19.94 15.13 -11.38
N LEU A 109 -20.32 15.72 -10.23
CA LEU A 109 -21.65 16.33 -10.07
C LEU A 109 -21.84 17.51 -11.03
N MET A 110 -20.85 18.38 -11.16
CA MET A 110 -20.85 19.49 -12.11
C MET A 110 -20.96 18.99 -13.56
N LEU A 111 -20.18 17.95 -13.94
CA LEU A 111 -20.24 17.35 -15.27
C LEU A 111 -21.62 16.78 -15.58
N GLU A 112 -22.27 16.16 -14.60
CA GLU A 112 -23.64 15.64 -14.73
C GLU A 112 -24.65 16.78 -14.97
N GLN A 113 -24.57 17.86 -14.19
CA GLN A 113 -25.41 19.06 -14.34
C GLN A 113 -25.25 19.71 -15.73
N MET A 114 -24.02 19.72 -16.26
CA MET A 114 -23.73 20.24 -17.60
C MET A 114 -24.06 19.27 -18.74
N LYS A 115 -24.58 18.09 -18.44
CA LYS A 115 -24.83 17.02 -19.41
C LYS A 115 -23.59 16.54 -20.16
N VAL A 116 -22.40 16.72 -19.57
CA VAL A 116 -21.15 16.12 -20.03
C VAL A 116 -21.11 14.67 -19.54
N LYS A 117 -21.51 13.74 -20.40
CA LYS A 117 -21.58 12.33 -20.05
C LYS A 117 -20.17 11.72 -19.96
N VAL A 118 -19.79 11.23 -18.78
CA VAL A 118 -18.62 10.39 -18.56
C VAL A 118 -19.10 8.95 -18.35
N PRO A 119 -18.88 8.04 -19.30
CA PRO A 119 -19.25 6.64 -19.11
C PRO A 119 -18.57 6.04 -17.87
N ALA A 120 -19.24 5.12 -17.16
CA ALA A 120 -18.67 4.48 -15.96
C ALA A 120 -17.29 3.83 -16.23
N SER A 121 -17.10 3.24 -17.41
CA SER A 121 -15.83 2.67 -17.86
C SER A 121 -14.71 3.71 -18.07
N LYS A 122 -15.04 4.99 -18.17
CA LYS A 122 -14.10 6.09 -18.41
C LYS A 122 -13.83 6.96 -17.17
N VAL A 123 -14.52 6.71 -16.06
CA VAL A 123 -14.27 7.41 -14.78
C VAL A 123 -12.81 7.23 -14.34
N LYS A 124 -12.29 6.01 -14.44
CA LYS A 124 -10.87 5.72 -14.10
C LYS A 124 -9.92 6.52 -14.99
N LEU A 125 -10.23 6.68 -16.27
CA LEU A 125 -9.42 7.48 -17.20
C LEU A 125 -9.35 8.95 -16.76
N VAL A 126 -10.50 9.57 -16.46
CA VAL A 126 -10.55 10.97 -15.98
C VAL A 126 -9.74 11.14 -14.71
N ARG A 127 -9.90 10.24 -13.74
CA ARG A 127 -9.15 10.25 -12.48
C ARG A 127 -7.65 10.14 -12.70
N GLN A 128 -7.23 9.23 -13.57
CA GLN A 128 -5.83 8.94 -13.84
C GLN A 128 -5.10 10.11 -14.51
N TYR A 129 -5.75 10.81 -15.43
CA TYR A 129 -5.09 11.85 -16.22
C TYR A 129 -5.32 13.27 -15.73
N LEU A 130 -6.43 13.52 -15.05
CA LEU A 130 -6.80 14.84 -14.58
C LEU A 130 -6.78 14.97 -13.05
N GLY A 131 -6.86 13.87 -12.32
CA GLY A 131 -6.86 13.87 -10.85
C GLY A 131 -5.45 13.95 -10.28
N LYS A 132 -5.28 14.74 -9.23
CA LYS A 132 -4.06 14.87 -8.44
C LYS A 132 -4.32 14.39 -7.02
N HIS A 133 -3.44 13.54 -6.49
CA HIS A 133 -3.57 13.04 -5.11
C HIS A 133 -3.52 14.19 -4.09
N ASN A 134 -4.45 14.14 -3.12
CA ASN A 134 -4.48 15.09 -2.02
C ASN A 134 -5.13 14.43 -0.78
N ASP A 135 -4.34 14.20 0.26
CA ASP A 135 -4.79 13.52 1.49
C ASP A 135 -5.92 14.24 2.22
N LYS A 136 -6.10 15.55 1.97
CA LYS A 136 -7.16 16.37 2.57
C LYS A 136 -8.45 16.38 1.74
N ALA A 137 -8.44 15.79 0.55
CA ALA A 137 -9.63 15.73 -0.29
C ALA A 137 -10.62 14.69 0.23
N ASP A 138 -11.89 14.86 -0.17
CA ASP A 138 -12.92 13.84 0.02
C ASP A 138 -12.55 12.54 -0.70
N VAL A 139 -13.02 11.42 -0.18
CA VAL A 139 -12.80 10.10 -0.79
C VAL A 139 -13.50 9.98 -2.14
N CYS A 140 -12.88 9.24 -3.06
CA CYS A 140 -13.48 8.92 -4.34
C CYS A 140 -14.43 7.72 -4.21
N PHE A 141 -15.60 7.81 -4.83
CA PHE A 141 -16.62 6.76 -4.81
C PHE A 141 -16.67 6.00 -6.15
N ALA A 142 -17.04 4.71 -6.11
CA ALA A 142 -17.16 3.87 -7.31
C ALA A 142 -18.17 4.48 -8.32
N LYS A 143 -19.29 5.06 -7.80
CA LYS A 143 -20.17 5.92 -8.56
C LYS A 143 -19.90 7.36 -8.14
N PRO A 144 -19.18 8.18 -8.95
CA PRO A 144 -18.64 9.46 -8.49
C PRO A 144 -19.68 10.46 -7.95
N THR A 145 -20.93 10.39 -8.43
CA THR A 145 -22.03 11.25 -7.98
C THR A 145 -22.91 10.64 -6.88
N LYS A 146 -22.49 9.47 -6.31
CA LYS A 146 -23.24 8.75 -5.26
C LYS A 146 -22.34 8.42 -4.08
N ARG A 147 -22.49 9.17 -2.98
CA ARG A 147 -21.71 9.01 -1.75
C ARG A 147 -22.01 7.71 -0.97
N ASP A 148 -23.10 7.04 -1.30
CA ASP A 148 -23.52 5.74 -0.75
C ASP A 148 -22.95 4.53 -1.51
N SER A 149 -22.16 4.78 -2.55
CA SER A 149 -21.47 3.71 -3.28
C SER A 149 -20.15 3.36 -2.62
N ALA A 150 -19.57 2.21 -3.00
CA ALA A 150 -18.29 1.75 -2.47
C ALA A 150 -17.17 2.80 -2.64
N VAL A 151 -16.31 2.92 -1.64
CA VAL A 151 -15.11 3.75 -1.71
C VAL A 151 -14.11 3.11 -2.68
N VAL A 152 -13.46 3.93 -3.48
CA VAL A 152 -12.39 3.48 -4.36
C VAL A 152 -11.08 3.47 -3.58
N THR A 153 -10.36 2.35 -3.63
CA THR A 153 -9.04 2.21 -3.00
C THR A 153 -7.94 2.82 -3.85
N ASP A 154 -6.90 3.28 -3.19
CA ASP A 154 -5.69 3.77 -3.84
C ASP A 154 -4.65 2.64 -3.93
N PRO A 155 -4.38 2.10 -5.13
CA PRO A 155 -3.40 1.03 -5.29
C PRO A 155 -1.97 1.42 -4.89
N SER A 156 -1.64 2.72 -4.90
CA SER A 156 -0.31 3.21 -4.53
C SER A 156 -0.08 3.23 -3.02
N LEU A 157 -1.17 3.21 -2.23
CA LEU A 157 -1.17 3.20 -0.77
C LEU A 157 -1.58 1.84 -0.19
N ARG A 158 -1.75 0.82 -1.05
CA ARG A 158 -1.99 -0.55 -0.60
C ARG A 158 -0.75 -1.12 0.05
N ASP A 159 -0.93 -1.74 1.22
CA ASP A 159 0.13 -2.40 1.95
C ASP A 159 -0.32 -3.78 2.45
N THR A 160 0.61 -4.56 2.96
CA THR A 160 0.34 -5.89 3.49
C THR A 160 1.01 -6.05 4.83
N GLU A 161 0.21 -6.25 5.86
CA GLU A 161 0.68 -6.47 7.23
C GLU A 161 0.75 -7.97 7.57
N GLN A 162 1.78 -8.34 8.31
CA GLN A 162 1.97 -9.70 8.80
C GLN A 162 1.59 -9.75 10.28
N VAL A 163 0.35 -10.11 10.57
CA VAL A 163 -0.17 -10.19 11.93
C VAL A 163 0.18 -11.54 12.54
N PRO A 164 0.98 -11.62 13.62
CA PRO A 164 1.33 -12.89 14.26
C PRO A 164 0.09 -13.67 14.68
N LEU A 165 0.08 -15.00 14.49
CA LEU A 165 -1.06 -15.86 14.88
C LEU A 165 -1.41 -15.76 16.37
N LEU A 166 -0.42 -15.45 17.21
CA LEU A 166 -0.59 -15.33 18.67
C LEU A 166 -0.66 -13.88 19.14
N TYR A 167 -0.92 -12.91 18.23
CA TYR A 167 -1.07 -11.53 18.66
C TYR A 167 -2.28 -11.38 19.59
N PRO A 168 -2.10 -10.77 20.78
CA PRO A 168 -3.20 -10.62 21.74
C PRO A 168 -4.35 -9.79 21.17
N GLY A 169 -5.54 -10.36 21.11
CA GLY A 169 -6.72 -9.73 20.50
C GLY A 169 -6.87 -9.93 19.00
N GLY A 170 -5.93 -10.65 18.36
CA GLY A 170 -6.03 -11.00 16.94
C GLY A 170 -5.80 -9.85 15.97
N ILE A 171 -6.36 -9.98 14.76
CA ILE A 171 -6.16 -9.03 13.66
C ILE A 171 -6.70 -7.64 14.03
N ASP A 172 -7.91 -7.56 14.58
CA ASP A 172 -8.55 -6.27 14.88
C ASP A 172 -7.73 -5.46 15.89
N ALA A 173 -7.26 -6.10 16.97
CA ALA A 173 -6.42 -5.44 17.96
C ALA A 173 -5.06 -5.00 17.41
N PHE A 174 -4.48 -5.79 16.48
CA PHE A 174 -3.26 -5.40 15.78
C PHE A 174 -3.51 -4.17 14.92
N MET A 175 -4.58 -4.18 14.13
CA MET A 175 -4.91 -3.06 13.24
C MET A 175 -5.17 -1.78 14.03
N GLU A 176 -5.93 -1.84 15.12
CA GLU A 176 -6.22 -0.69 15.97
C GLU A 176 -4.97 -0.09 16.63
N LYS A 177 -4.02 -0.94 17.02
CA LYS A 177 -2.85 -0.50 17.79
C LYS A 177 -1.65 -0.15 16.93
N GLU A 178 -1.41 -0.90 15.87
CA GLU A 178 -0.17 -0.81 15.09
C GLU A 178 -0.37 -0.12 13.73
N VAL A 179 -1.60 -0.10 13.18
CA VAL A 179 -1.85 0.45 11.83
C VAL A 179 -2.67 1.74 11.87
N LEU A 180 -3.85 1.74 12.49
CA LEU A 180 -4.77 2.88 12.47
C LEU A 180 -4.21 4.17 13.08
N PRO A 181 -3.28 4.16 14.07
CA PRO A 181 -2.65 5.40 14.55
C PRO A 181 -1.84 6.13 13.47
N TYR A 182 -1.32 5.42 12.48
CA TYR A 182 -0.52 5.96 11.37
C TYR A 182 -1.31 6.13 10.08
N ALA A 183 -2.38 5.36 9.92
CA ALA A 183 -3.26 5.38 8.76
C ALA A 183 -4.74 5.31 9.23
N PRO A 184 -5.30 6.41 9.80
CA PRO A 184 -6.62 6.39 10.44
C PRO A 184 -7.78 6.15 9.48
N ASP A 185 -7.57 6.27 8.19
CA ASP A 185 -8.55 6.00 7.14
C ASP A 185 -8.35 4.64 6.46
N ALA A 186 -7.44 3.81 6.98
CA ALA A 186 -7.22 2.47 6.47
C ALA A 186 -8.36 1.52 6.82
N PHE A 187 -8.57 0.52 5.95
CA PHE A 187 -9.49 -0.59 6.16
C PHE A 187 -8.90 -1.89 5.60
N TYR A 188 -9.39 -3.04 6.04
CA TYR A 188 -8.81 -4.36 5.78
C TYR A 188 -9.88 -5.46 5.65
#